data_de780a904b0b590ec51cb9f9ab1e64aa
#
_entry.id   de780a904b0b590ec51cb9f9ab1e64aa
#
_cell.length_a   1.000
_cell.length_b   1.000
_cell.length_c   1.000
_cell.angle_alpha   90.00
_cell.angle_beta   90.00
_cell.angle_gamma   90.00
#
_symmetry.space_group_name_H-M   'P 1'
#
loop_
_entity.id
_entity.type
_entity.pdbx_description
1 polymer ?
#
loop_
_entity_poly.entity_id
_entity_poly.type
_entity_poly.pdbx_seq_one_letter_code
_entity_poly.pdbx_strand_id
1 'polypeptide(L)'
;MDSLSLQHLPGRRPHLRVAVVTETYPPEINGVAMTLGRMVTALQARDHDIQLIRPRQGPEDAPSDRPGLSHHLQRGIPIPRYEGLKIGLPAKAALCRLWTLDRPDIVHVATEGPLGWSALAAAGKLKIPLATDFHTNFHSYSRHYGLGFLRRSILAYLRKFHNKARLTFVPTEGIRRELESHGYQNLAVVSRGVDTDLFNPGRRSSALRRQWGVREEEKVLLYVGRLAAEKNLPAVFRTYDAVKAAGHAVRLVLVGDGPEHAGWQSKRPDAVFCGARRGKELAEHYASADVFLFPSLTETFGNVTLEAMASGLAVVAYDYGAAEWIKHGNNGLKAPIGDEDALMREVLAAFAMDDPRRTLGSNAFATAEGLSWQGIYDRFEQALVRLVEESRHGLAQNLAVTT
;
A
#
# COMPACT_ATOMS: atom_id res chain seq x y z
N MET A 1 47.69 8.90 36.67
CA MET A 1 47.43 8.29 35.33
C MET A 1 45.93 8.18 35.20
N ASP A 2 45.32 9.17 34.56
CA ASP A 2 43.87 9.20 34.38
C ASP A 2 43.50 8.23 33.26
N SER A 3 42.70 7.25 33.60
CA SER A 3 42.16 6.31 32.64
C SER A 3 41.11 6.99 31.77
N LEU A 4 41.38 7.16 30.47
CA LEU A 4 40.41 7.55 29.47
C LEU A 4 39.33 6.45 29.38
N SER A 5 38.12 6.72 29.91
CA SER A 5 36.97 5.87 29.65
C SER A 5 36.36 6.23 28.32
N LEU A 6 36.49 5.37 27.31
CA LEU A 6 35.76 5.46 26.04
C LEU A 6 34.28 5.13 26.33
N GLN A 7 33.44 6.16 26.43
CA GLN A 7 31.99 5.96 26.36
C GLN A 7 31.63 5.68 24.91
N HIS A 8 31.14 4.47 24.64
CA HIS A 8 30.48 4.16 23.39
C HIS A 8 29.13 4.93 23.37
N LEU A 9 29.14 6.11 22.77
CA LEU A 9 27.89 6.80 22.40
C LEU A 9 27.23 5.96 21.31
N PRO A 10 25.93 5.63 21.42
CA PRO A 10 25.21 4.99 20.33
C PRO A 10 25.39 5.87 19.09
N GLY A 11 25.82 5.25 17.99
CA GLY A 11 26.08 5.96 16.74
C GLY A 11 24.85 6.80 16.37
N ARG A 12 25.06 8.10 16.11
CA ARG A 12 23.99 9.00 15.68
C ARG A 12 23.40 8.42 14.41
N ARG A 13 22.06 8.26 14.33
CA ARG A 13 21.41 7.86 13.07
C ARG A 13 21.86 8.78 11.95
N PRO A 14 22.17 8.25 10.76
CA PRO A 14 22.60 9.08 9.65
C PRO A 14 21.48 10.04 9.26
N HIS A 15 21.77 11.33 9.29
CA HIS A 15 20.84 12.36 8.81
C HIS A 15 20.97 12.45 7.28
N LEU A 16 19.86 12.35 6.56
CA LEU A 16 19.77 12.47 5.11
C LEU A 16 18.83 13.60 4.72
N ARG A 17 19.16 14.29 3.65
CA ARG A 17 18.22 15.09 2.89
C ARG A 17 17.64 14.27 1.76
N VAL A 18 16.34 13.96 1.83
CA VAL A 18 15.64 13.07 0.89
C VAL A 18 14.67 13.89 0.04
N ALA A 19 14.87 13.94 -1.28
CA ALA A 19 13.90 14.51 -2.19
C ALA A 19 12.87 13.45 -2.58
N VAL A 20 11.63 13.58 -2.09
CA VAL A 20 10.50 12.70 -2.42
C VAL A 20 9.69 13.33 -3.54
N VAL A 21 9.61 12.64 -4.69
CA VAL A 21 8.89 13.09 -5.88
C VAL A 21 7.68 12.19 -6.13
N THR A 22 6.50 12.78 -6.17
CA THR A 22 5.25 12.04 -6.34
C THR A 22 4.19 12.88 -7.07
N GLU A 23 3.28 12.21 -7.76
CA GLU A 23 2.10 12.87 -8.36
C GLU A 23 0.86 12.77 -7.46
N THR A 24 0.91 11.94 -6.40
CA THR A 24 -0.17 11.76 -5.43
C THR A 24 0.36 11.83 -3.99
N TYR A 25 -0.34 12.59 -3.13
CA TYR A 25 0.04 12.77 -1.73
C TYR A 25 -1.20 13.21 -0.92
N PRO A 26 -1.27 12.98 0.41
CA PRO A 26 -2.35 13.53 1.21
C PRO A 26 -2.58 15.03 0.98
N PRO A 27 -3.85 15.51 0.91
CA PRO A 27 -5.08 14.85 1.38
C PRO A 27 -5.76 13.88 0.40
N GLU A 28 -5.14 13.54 -0.73
CA GLU A 28 -5.68 12.52 -1.64
C GLU A 28 -5.82 11.17 -0.94
N ILE A 29 -6.95 10.48 -1.22
CA ILE A 29 -7.31 9.23 -0.56
C ILE A 29 -7.11 8.07 -1.53
N ASN A 30 -5.88 7.59 -1.61
CA ASN A 30 -5.52 6.37 -2.31
C ASN A 30 -4.36 5.67 -1.58
N GLY A 31 -4.14 4.40 -1.90
CA GLY A 31 -3.14 3.58 -1.19
C GLY A 31 -1.70 4.09 -1.31
N VAL A 32 -1.36 4.75 -2.43
CA VAL A 32 -0.02 5.32 -2.65
C VAL A 32 0.16 6.58 -1.81
N ALA A 33 -0.79 7.52 -1.88
CA ALA A 33 -0.75 8.76 -1.11
C ALA A 33 -0.64 8.50 0.39
N MET A 34 -1.46 7.57 0.90
CA MET A 34 -1.45 7.20 2.33
C MET A 34 -0.13 6.57 2.76
N THR A 35 0.43 5.68 1.94
CA THR A 35 1.73 5.05 2.22
C THR A 35 2.85 6.08 2.24
N LEU A 36 2.91 6.96 1.23
CA LEU A 36 3.92 8.02 1.15
C LEU A 36 3.81 9.02 2.30
N GLY A 37 2.59 9.43 2.66
CA GLY A 37 2.38 10.30 3.81
C GLY A 37 2.96 9.71 5.11
N ARG A 38 2.75 8.41 5.35
CA ARG A 38 3.33 7.68 6.48
C ARG A 38 4.86 7.61 6.39
N MET A 39 5.42 7.29 5.21
CA MET A 39 6.87 7.20 5.01
C MET A 39 7.56 8.56 5.23
N VAL A 40 7.02 9.65 4.67
CA VAL A 40 7.52 11.01 4.88
C VAL A 40 7.50 11.38 6.36
N THR A 41 6.36 11.16 7.03
CA THR A 41 6.24 11.44 8.48
C THR A 41 7.23 10.61 9.30
N ALA A 42 7.43 9.35 8.95
CA ALA A 42 8.37 8.47 9.65
C ALA A 42 9.83 8.90 9.46
N LEU A 43 10.22 9.33 8.26
CA LEU A 43 11.55 9.85 8.00
C LEU A 43 11.81 11.16 8.76
N GLN A 44 10.81 12.07 8.81
CA GLN A 44 10.91 13.30 9.61
C GLN A 44 11.07 12.99 11.11
N ALA A 45 10.27 12.05 11.64
CA ALA A 45 10.38 11.62 13.05
C ALA A 45 11.73 10.95 13.38
N ARG A 46 12.53 10.66 12.36
CA ARG A 46 13.89 10.11 12.45
C ARG A 46 14.98 11.15 12.14
N ASP A 47 14.62 12.42 12.18
CA ASP A 47 15.50 13.56 11.95
C ASP A 47 16.07 13.66 10.52
N HIS A 48 15.35 13.17 9.50
CA HIS A 48 15.71 13.42 8.11
C HIS A 48 15.03 14.69 7.58
N ASP A 49 15.72 15.43 6.69
CA ASP A 49 15.15 16.55 5.93
C ASP A 49 14.47 16.06 4.66
N ILE A 50 13.21 16.44 4.45
CA ILE A 50 12.42 16.02 3.30
C ILE A 50 12.12 17.20 2.39
N GLN A 51 12.49 17.08 1.12
CA GLN A 51 12.00 17.94 0.03
C GLN A 51 10.85 17.19 -0.65
N LEU A 52 9.60 17.59 -0.41
CA LEU A 52 8.43 16.96 -1.04
C LEU A 52 8.05 17.70 -2.30
N ILE A 53 8.25 17.05 -3.45
CA ILE A 53 7.98 17.60 -4.78
C ILE A 53 6.71 16.92 -5.33
N ARG A 54 5.64 17.68 -5.58
CA ARG A 54 4.36 17.19 -6.06
C ARG A 54 3.59 18.21 -6.88
N PRO A 55 2.58 17.81 -7.68
CA PRO A 55 1.68 18.77 -8.33
C PRO A 55 0.87 19.55 -7.29
N ARG A 56 0.57 20.81 -7.60
CA ARG A 56 -0.39 21.62 -6.85
C ARG A 56 -1.80 21.04 -7.02
N GLN A 57 -2.47 20.73 -5.92
CA GLN A 57 -3.79 20.08 -5.94
C GLN A 57 -4.95 21.06 -6.20
N GLY A 58 -4.85 22.29 -5.72
CA GLY A 58 -5.88 23.33 -5.90
C GLY A 58 -5.30 24.73 -5.81
N PRO A 59 -6.12 25.76 -5.99
CA PRO A 59 -5.70 27.16 -5.77
C PRO A 59 -5.26 27.42 -4.33
N GLU A 60 -5.94 26.78 -3.37
CA GLU A 60 -5.69 26.90 -1.93
C GLU A 60 -4.49 26.06 -1.45
N ASP A 61 -3.94 25.20 -2.32
CA ASP A 61 -2.78 24.37 -1.98
C ASP A 61 -1.51 25.23 -1.96
N ALA A 62 -1.16 25.71 -0.78
CA ALA A 62 0.04 26.51 -0.54
C ALA A 62 1.17 25.62 0.04
N PRO A 63 2.45 25.93 -0.22
CA PRO A 63 3.55 25.31 0.47
C PRO A 63 3.39 25.51 1.98
N SER A 64 3.47 24.45 2.74
CA SER A 64 3.50 24.50 4.20
C SER A 64 4.82 23.95 4.68
N ASP A 65 5.86 24.77 4.66
CA ASP A 65 7.17 24.39 5.16
C ASP A 65 7.11 24.22 6.68
N ARG A 66 7.68 23.14 7.15
CA ARG A 66 7.83 22.78 8.56
C ARG A 66 9.27 22.39 8.81
N PRO A 67 9.77 22.45 10.03
CA PRO A 67 11.08 21.91 10.35
C PRO A 67 11.21 20.48 9.81
N GLY A 68 12.25 20.20 9.02
CA GLY A 68 12.49 18.92 8.36
C GLY A 68 11.59 18.59 7.17
N LEU A 69 10.69 19.50 6.70
CA LEU A 69 9.85 19.29 5.52
C LEU A 69 9.67 20.57 4.72
N SER A 70 10.12 20.58 3.48
CA SER A 70 9.87 21.65 2.50
C SER A 70 9.00 21.15 1.35
N HIS A 71 7.98 21.93 0.96
CA HIS A 71 7.06 21.61 -0.13
C HIS A 71 7.43 22.35 -1.40
N HIS A 72 7.69 21.64 -2.49
CA HIS A 72 7.99 22.19 -3.80
C HIS A 72 6.89 21.87 -4.79
N LEU A 73 5.88 22.75 -4.88
CA LEU A 73 4.72 22.55 -5.74
C LEU A 73 5.05 22.78 -7.20
N GLN A 74 4.70 21.82 -8.06
CA GLN A 74 4.88 21.86 -9.49
C GLN A 74 3.53 22.07 -10.20
N ARG A 75 3.57 22.44 -11.48
CA ARG A 75 2.36 22.50 -12.31
C ARG A 75 1.83 21.10 -12.58
N GLY A 76 0.51 20.95 -12.53
CA GLY A 76 -0.18 19.70 -12.86
C GLY A 76 -1.45 19.94 -13.62
N ILE A 77 -1.92 18.94 -14.36
CA ILE A 77 -3.19 18.92 -15.08
C ILE A 77 -4.10 17.84 -14.50
N PRO A 78 -5.42 18.07 -14.42
CA PRO A 78 -6.36 17.05 -13.97
C PRO A 78 -6.33 15.80 -14.85
N ILE A 79 -6.47 14.63 -14.25
CA ILE A 79 -6.61 13.37 -14.99
C ILE A 79 -8.09 13.22 -15.37
N PRO A 80 -8.41 13.08 -16.68
CA PRO A 80 -9.79 12.89 -17.12
C PRO A 80 -10.44 11.67 -16.42
N ARG A 81 -11.67 11.80 -15.95
CA ARG A 81 -12.46 10.77 -15.25
C ARG A 81 -11.97 10.40 -13.82
N TYR A 82 -10.96 11.08 -13.29
CA TYR A 82 -10.48 10.88 -11.93
C TYR A 82 -10.50 12.22 -11.18
N GLU A 83 -11.63 12.52 -10.54
CA GLU A 83 -11.78 13.75 -9.75
C GLU A 83 -10.73 13.81 -8.64
N GLY A 84 -10.11 14.98 -8.51
CA GLY A 84 -9.11 15.25 -7.47
C GLY A 84 -7.70 14.74 -7.77
N LEU A 85 -7.48 13.94 -8.82
CA LEU A 85 -6.15 13.49 -9.20
C LEU A 85 -5.53 14.37 -10.30
N LYS A 86 -4.24 14.67 -10.16
CA LYS A 86 -3.47 15.43 -11.14
C LYS A 86 -2.21 14.69 -11.56
N ILE A 87 -1.86 14.84 -12.84
CA ILE A 87 -0.58 14.43 -13.37
C ILE A 87 0.36 15.64 -13.39
N GLY A 88 1.57 15.48 -12.90
CA GLY A 88 2.58 16.53 -12.88
C GLY A 88 3.14 16.82 -14.28
N LEU A 89 3.31 18.09 -14.60
CA LEU A 89 3.96 18.48 -15.86
C LEU A 89 5.48 18.27 -15.79
N PRO A 90 6.16 18.10 -16.93
CA PRO A 90 7.62 18.01 -16.96
C PRO A 90 8.31 19.23 -16.32
N ALA A 91 9.20 18.97 -15.35
CA ALA A 91 9.84 20.01 -14.53
C ALA A 91 11.36 19.89 -14.41
N LYS A 92 12.04 19.17 -15.34
CA LYS A 92 13.49 18.88 -15.27
C LYS A 92 14.36 20.10 -14.98
N ALA A 93 14.12 21.24 -15.67
CA ALA A 93 14.92 22.45 -15.49
C ALA A 93 14.74 23.07 -14.10
N ALA A 94 13.50 23.04 -13.57
CA ALA A 94 13.20 23.52 -12.22
C ALA A 94 13.86 22.65 -11.16
N LEU A 95 13.78 21.31 -11.30
CA LEU A 95 14.43 20.36 -10.38
C LEU A 95 15.96 20.47 -10.44
N CYS A 96 16.57 20.65 -11.63
CA CYS A 96 18.00 20.89 -11.72
C CYS A 96 18.41 22.17 -10.97
N ARG A 97 17.65 23.27 -11.09
CA ARG A 97 17.95 24.50 -10.34
C ARG A 97 17.81 24.29 -8.84
N LEU A 98 16.70 23.69 -8.41
CA LEU A 98 16.45 23.38 -6.99
C LEU A 98 17.62 22.58 -6.41
N TRP A 99 17.97 21.45 -7.01
CA TRP A 99 18.97 20.53 -6.50
C TRP A 99 20.43 20.97 -6.74
N THR A 100 20.66 22.01 -7.52
CA THR A 100 21.96 22.69 -7.59
C THR A 100 22.15 23.61 -6.39
N LEU A 101 21.09 24.29 -5.93
CA LEU A 101 21.12 25.20 -4.79
C LEU A 101 20.97 24.47 -3.46
N ASP A 102 20.07 23.50 -3.41
CA ASP A 102 19.73 22.72 -2.22
C ASP A 102 19.74 21.21 -2.54
N ARG A 103 20.96 20.66 -2.56
CA ARG A 103 21.24 19.30 -3.04
C ARG A 103 20.75 18.26 -2.06
N PRO A 104 19.86 17.33 -2.45
CA PRO A 104 19.52 16.16 -1.66
C PRO A 104 20.63 15.11 -1.70
N ASP A 105 20.72 14.28 -0.66
CA ASP A 105 21.60 13.12 -0.62
C ASP A 105 21.08 12.00 -1.53
N ILE A 106 19.74 11.89 -1.64
CA ILE A 106 19.05 10.89 -2.46
C ILE A 106 17.73 11.45 -2.99
N VAL A 107 17.35 11.02 -4.21
CA VAL A 107 16.04 11.26 -4.80
C VAL A 107 15.24 9.97 -4.76
N HIS A 108 14.05 10.01 -4.18
CA HIS A 108 13.08 8.94 -4.14
C HIS A 108 11.86 9.31 -4.99
N VAL A 109 11.60 8.56 -6.06
CA VAL A 109 10.49 8.83 -6.99
C VAL A 109 9.42 7.75 -6.84
N ALA A 110 8.26 8.15 -6.37
CA ALA A 110 7.18 7.23 -6.02
C ALA A 110 6.15 7.00 -7.14
N THR A 111 6.19 7.80 -8.21
CA THR A 111 5.24 7.66 -9.33
C THR A 111 5.93 7.82 -10.68
N GLU A 112 5.46 7.04 -11.67
CA GLU A 112 6.10 6.90 -12.99
C GLU A 112 5.66 7.93 -14.04
N GLY A 113 5.00 9.00 -13.62
CA GLY A 113 4.49 10.04 -14.52
C GLY A 113 5.56 11.01 -15.04
N PRO A 114 5.16 12.06 -15.77
CA PRO A 114 6.09 13.03 -16.39
C PRO A 114 6.94 13.80 -15.39
N LEU A 115 6.42 14.06 -14.16
CA LEU A 115 7.19 14.68 -13.09
C LEU A 115 8.26 13.70 -12.58
N GLY A 116 7.91 12.42 -12.40
CA GLY A 116 8.86 11.36 -12.06
C GLY A 116 10.00 11.23 -13.08
N TRP A 117 9.69 11.21 -14.39
CA TRP A 117 10.72 11.22 -15.43
C TRP A 117 11.62 12.45 -15.39
N SER A 118 11.05 13.60 -15.05
CA SER A 118 11.84 14.83 -14.90
C SER A 118 12.80 14.72 -13.72
N ALA A 119 12.37 14.08 -12.63
CA ALA A 119 13.22 13.82 -11.45
C ALA A 119 14.36 12.84 -11.79
N LEU A 120 14.07 11.74 -12.48
CA LEU A 120 15.10 10.80 -12.95
C LEU A 120 16.16 11.52 -13.81
N ALA A 121 15.70 12.35 -14.75
CA ALA A 121 16.60 13.05 -15.66
C ALA A 121 17.43 14.15 -14.94
N ALA A 122 16.88 14.81 -13.94
CA ALA A 122 17.59 15.81 -13.13
C ALA A 122 18.61 15.15 -12.18
N ALA A 123 18.20 14.09 -11.46
CA ALA A 123 19.07 13.33 -10.58
C ALA A 123 20.25 12.71 -11.34
N GLY A 124 19.99 12.10 -12.51
CA GLY A 124 21.03 11.56 -13.37
C GLY A 124 22.03 12.62 -13.86
N LYS A 125 21.55 13.81 -14.27
CA LYS A 125 22.42 14.93 -14.66
C LYS A 125 23.31 15.41 -13.51
N LEU A 126 22.76 15.46 -12.29
CA LEU A 126 23.45 15.95 -11.10
C LEU A 126 24.20 14.83 -10.36
N LYS A 127 24.19 13.60 -10.85
CA LYS A 127 24.80 12.42 -10.22
C LYS A 127 24.34 12.23 -8.76
N ILE A 128 23.03 12.41 -8.52
CA ILE A 128 22.39 12.15 -7.23
C ILE A 128 21.86 10.71 -7.26
N PRO A 129 22.12 9.88 -6.22
CA PRO A 129 21.55 8.53 -6.15
C PRO A 129 20.03 8.57 -6.21
N LEU A 130 19.44 7.54 -6.85
CA LEU A 130 18.02 7.49 -7.18
C LEU A 130 17.41 6.16 -6.76
N ALA A 131 16.32 6.23 -6.00
CA ALA A 131 15.42 5.12 -5.73
C ALA A 131 14.03 5.39 -6.34
N THR A 132 13.29 4.33 -6.65
CA THR A 132 11.90 4.42 -7.14
C THR A 132 11.00 3.45 -6.39
N ASP A 133 9.68 3.73 -6.36
CA ASP A 133 8.65 2.79 -5.89
C ASP A 133 7.86 2.25 -7.07
N PHE A 134 7.55 0.95 -7.01
CA PHE A 134 6.67 0.30 -7.94
C PHE A 134 5.27 0.13 -7.33
N HIS A 135 4.30 0.91 -7.82
CA HIS A 135 2.92 0.89 -7.33
C HIS A 135 1.90 0.43 -8.38
N THR A 136 2.37 0.12 -9.59
CA THR A 136 1.51 -0.18 -10.75
C THR A 136 1.04 -1.62 -10.73
N ASN A 137 -0.27 -1.85 -10.93
CA ASN A 137 -0.82 -3.18 -11.06
C ASN A 137 -0.87 -3.62 -12.53
N PHE A 138 0.00 -4.56 -12.93
CA PHE A 138 0.06 -5.07 -14.30
C PHE A 138 -1.23 -5.74 -14.76
N HIS A 139 -1.93 -6.44 -13.89
CA HIS A 139 -3.15 -7.16 -14.23
C HIS A 139 -4.33 -6.23 -14.53
N SER A 140 -4.38 -5.05 -13.90
CA SER A 140 -5.42 -4.04 -14.13
C SER A 140 -5.33 -3.43 -15.53
N TYR A 141 -4.12 -3.15 -16.01
CA TYR A 141 -3.94 -2.52 -17.32
C TYR A 141 -4.33 -3.41 -18.49
N SER A 142 -4.26 -4.75 -18.34
CA SER A 142 -4.52 -5.67 -19.44
C SER A 142 -6.00 -6.01 -19.63
N ARG A 143 -6.82 -5.96 -18.58
CA ARG A 143 -8.22 -6.42 -18.64
C ARG A 143 -9.26 -5.29 -18.73
N HIS A 144 -9.03 -4.16 -18.03
CA HIS A 144 -10.08 -3.13 -17.92
C HIS A 144 -10.04 -2.04 -19.00
N TYR A 145 -8.94 -1.88 -19.72
CA TYR A 145 -8.82 -0.80 -20.72
C TYR A 145 -8.89 -1.27 -22.18
N GLY A 146 -9.10 -2.58 -22.45
CA GLY A 146 -9.19 -3.07 -23.83
C GLY A 146 -7.91 -2.86 -24.67
N LEU A 147 -6.81 -2.43 -24.05
CA LEU A 147 -5.57 -1.98 -24.68
C LEU A 147 -4.50 -3.08 -24.69
N GLY A 148 -4.88 -4.34 -24.88
CA GLY A 148 -3.93 -5.47 -24.88
C GLY A 148 -2.72 -5.27 -25.80
N PHE A 149 -2.87 -4.53 -26.91
CA PHE A 149 -1.77 -4.20 -27.82
C PHE A 149 -0.77 -3.18 -27.24
N LEU A 150 -1.17 -2.31 -26.29
CA LEU A 150 -0.27 -1.35 -25.62
C LEU A 150 0.46 -1.95 -24.41
N ARG A 151 0.08 -3.14 -23.96
CA ARG A 151 0.68 -3.79 -22.79
C ARG A 151 2.20 -3.87 -22.89
N ARG A 152 2.73 -4.32 -24.04
CA ARG A 152 4.19 -4.43 -24.25
C ARG A 152 4.89 -3.07 -24.16
N SER A 153 4.27 -2.02 -24.72
CA SER A 153 4.83 -0.64 -24.70
C SER A 153 4.82 -0.06 -23.30
N ILE A 154 3.74 -0.27 -22.52
CA ILE A 154 3.64 0.16 -21.12
C ILE A 154 4.66 -0.57 -20.26
N LEU A 155 4.81 -1.88 -20.40
CA LEU A 155 5.81 -2.67 -19.67
C LEU A 155 7.23 -2.21 -20.01
N ALA A 156 7.52 -1.95 -21.28
CA ALA A 156 8.82 -1.43 -21.72
C ALA A 156 9.10 -0.03 -21.15
N TYR A 157 8.09 0.83 -21.13
CA TYR A 157 8.15 2.16 -20.53
C TYR A 157 8.48 2.11 -19.04
N LEU A 158 7.71 1.32 -18.27
CA LEU A 158 7.92 1.16 -16.83
C LEU A 158 9.27 0.52 -16.52
N ARG A 159 9.64 -0.55 -17.24
CA ARG A 159 10.96 -1.16 -17.10
C ARG A 159 12.10 -0.17 -17.38
N LYS A 160 11.99 0.65 -18.44
CA LYS A 160 12.97 1.68 -18.75
C LYS A 160 13.06 2.74 -17.65
N PHE A 161 11.93 3.06 -17.02
CA PHE A 161 11.86 4.00 -15.91
C PHE A 161 12.61 3.44 -14.70
N HIS A 162 12.20 2.27 -14.21
CA HIS A 162 12.74 1.69 -12.98
C HIS A 162 14.21 1.24 -13.10
N ASN A 163 14.62 0.70 -14.25
CA ASN A 163 16.01 0.31 -14.47
C ASN A 163 17.00 1.47 -14.56
N LYS A 164 16.53 2.73 -14.54
CA LYS A 164 17.38 3.91 -14.34
C LYS A 164 17.70 4.18 -12.87
N ALA A 165 16.93 3.62 -11.95
CA ALA A 165 17.16 3.73 -10.53
C ALA A 165 18.23 2.75 -10.06
N ARG A 166 18.95 3.12 -8.98
CA ARG A 166 19.86 2.20 -8.30
C ARG A 166 19.12 1.18 -7.45
N LEU A 167 17.89 1.49 -7.07
CA LEU A 167 17.00 0.60 -6.33
C LEU A 167 15.55 0.91 -6.66
N THR A 168 14.74 -0.13 -6.84
CA THR A 168 13.29 -0.02 -6.96
C THR A 168 12.64 -0.81 -5.83
N PHE A 169 11.88 -0.12 -5.01
CA PHE A 169 11.09 -0.75 -3.96
C PHE A 169 9.83 -1.39 -4.55
N VAL A 170 9.57 -2.60 -4.14
CA VAL A 170 8.38 -3.37 -4.53
C VAL A 170 7.64 -3.85 -3.28
N PRO A 171 6.31 -3.94 -3.29
CA PRO A 171 5.55 -4.22 -2.06
C PRO A 171 5.62 -5.69 -1.61
N THR A 172 5.88 -6.63 -2.52
CA THR A 172 5.81 -8.06 -2.23
C THR A 172 6.87 -8.88 -2.96
N GLU A 173 7.18 -10.05 -2.41
CA GLU A 173 8.13 -10.98 -3.03
C GLU A 173 7.58 -11.58 -4.33
N GLY A 174 6.26 -11.77 -4.43
CA GLY A 174 5.60 -12.21 -5.65
C GLY A 174 5.79 -11.21 -6.80
N ILE A 175 5.56 -9.91 -6.53
CA ILE A 175 5.79 -8.84 -7.51
C ILE A 175 7.28 -8.74 -7.86
N ARG A 176 8.20 -8.88 -6.89
CA ARG A 176 9.64 -8.87 -7.18
C ARG A 176 10.01 -9.91 -8.22
N ARG A 177 9.60 -11.19 -8.01
CA ARG A 177 9.89 -12.29 -8.96
C ARG A 177 9.24 -12.06 -10.33
N GLU A 178 8.00 -11.56 -10.35
CA GLU A 178 7.32 -11.23 -11.61
C GLU A 178 8.08 -10.17 -12.39
N LEU A 179 8.49 -9.08 -11.74
CA LEU A 179 9.25 -8.00 -12.37
C LEU A 179 10.63 -8.48 -12.85
N GLU A 180 11.35 -9.28 -12.07
CA GLU A 180 12.62 -9.87 -12.45
C GLU A 180 12.48 -10.71 -13.73
N SER A 181 11.41 -11.52 -13.85
CA SER A 181 11.12 -12.30 -15.05
C SER A 181 10.86 -11.44 -16.28
N HIS A 182 10.47 -10.18 -16.09
CA HIS A 182 10.27 -9.19 -17.16
C HIS A 182 11.48 -8.28 -17.39
N GLY A 183 12.64 -8.57 -16.76
CA GLY A 183 13.90 -7.87 -16.97
C GLY A 183 14.05 -6.55 -16.19
N TYR A 184 13.29 -6.39 -15.08
CA TYR A 184 13.57 -5.33 -14.12
C TYR A 184 14.77 -5.73 -13.26
N GLN A 185 15.53 -4.72 -12.81
CA GLN A 185 16.75 -4.89 -12.06
C GLN A 185 16.70 -4.11 -10.75
N ASN A 186 17.60 -4.45 -9.82
CA ASN A 186 17.79 -3.72 -8.57
C ASN A 186 16.52 -3.59 -7.73
N LEU A 187 15.81 -4.69 -7.55
CA LEU A 187 14.55 -4.74 -6.81
C LEU A 187 14.79 -5.08 -5.33
N ALA A 188 14.14 -4.35 -4.43
CA ALA A 188 14.10 -4.67 -3.00
C ALA A 188 12.66 -4.67 -2.48
N VAL A 189 12.34 -5.66 -1.65
CA VAL A 189 11.01 -5.75 -1.05
C VAL A 189 10.94 -4.82 0.17
N VAL A 190 10.12 -3.79 0.05
CA VAL A 190 9.65 -2.96 1.16
C VAL A 190 8.14 -3.02 1.18
N SER A 191 7.62 -3.89 2.01
CA SER A 191 6.19 -4.14 2.15
C SER A 191 5.46 -2.92 2.74
N ARG A 192 4.15 -3.03 2.86
CA ARG A 192 3.36 -2.11 3.65
C ARG A 192 3.10 -2.73 5.01
N GLY A 193 3.06 -1.89 6.03
CA GLY A 193 2.72 -2.30 7.38
C GLY A 193 1.24 -2.14 7.67
N VAL A 194 0.80 -2.69 8.78
CA VAL A 194 -0.50 -2.44 9.38
C VAL A 194 -0.33 -1.78 10.74
N ASP A 195 -1.29 -0.94 11.10
CA ASP A 195 -1.36 -0.26 12.39
C ASP A 195 -2.11 -1.15 13.38
N THR A 196 -1.37 -1.96 14.15
CA THR A 196 -1.93 -2.91 15.10
C THR A 196 -2.48 -2.26 16.37
N ASP A 197 -2.11 -1.01 16.67
CA ASP A 197 -2.74 -0.22 17.72
C ASP A 197 -4.15 0.22 17.31
N LEU A 198 -4.31 0.52 16.03
CA LEU A 198 -5.60 0.88 15.45
C LEU A 198 -6.44 -0.35 15.13
N PHE A 199 -5.90 -1.31 14.38
CA PHE A 199 -6.59 -2.54 13.98
C PHE A 199 -6.17 -3.68 14.92
N ASN A 200 -7.05 -4.06 15.84
CA ASN A 200 -6.80 -5.16 16.76
C ASN A 200 -8.10 -5.81 17.22
N PRO A 201 -8.06 -7.08 17.68
CA PRO A 201 -9.27 -7.82 18.09
C PRO A 201 -10.02 -7.21 19.27
N GLY A 202 -9.34 -6.43 20.12
CA GLY A 202 -9.92 -5.78 21.30
C GLY A 202 -10.94 -4.69 21.00
N ARG A 203 -11.05 -4.28 19.71
CA ARG A 203 -12.06 -3.29 19.27
C ARG A 203 -13.41 -3.90 18.94
N ARG A 204 -13.63 -5.19 19.17
CA ARG A 204 -14.92 -5.84 18.92
C ARG A 204 -16.03 -5.21 19.74
N SER A 205 -17.11 -4.81 19.06
CA SER A 205 -18.24 -4.07 19.63
C SER A 205 -19.55 -4.86 19.52
N SER A 206 -20.06 -5.29 20.68
CA SER A 206 -21.40 -5.90 20.75
C SER A 206 -22.51 -4.89 20.39
N ALA A 207 -22.28 -3.60 20.65
CA ALA A 207 -23.22 -2.55 20.29
C ALA A 207 -23.34 -2.42 18.77
N LEU A 208 -22.19 -2.43 18.05
CA LEU A 208 -22.17 -2.38 16.59
C LEU A 208 -22.81 -3.62 15.96
N ARG A 209 -22.56 -4.82 16.51
CA ARG A 209 -23.23 -6.06 16.06
C ARG A 209 -24.75 -5.97 16.21
N ARG A 210 -25.25 -5.42 17.32
CA ARG A 210 -26.70 -5.18 17.50
C ARG A 210 -27.25 -4.18 16.47
N GLN A 211 -26.51 -3.12 16.14
CA GLN A 211 -26.92 -2.18 15.08
C GLN A 211 -27.04 -2.85 13.70
N TRP A 212 -26.22 -3.85 13.42
CA TRP A 212 -26.31 -4.66 12.21
C TRP A 212 -27.45 -5.69 12.25
N GLY A 213 -28.17 -5.79 13.38
CA GLY A 213 -29.21 -6.80 13.58
C GLY A 213 -28.66 -8.22 13.71
N VAL A 214 -27.40 -8.36 14.15
CA VAL A 214 -26.74 -9.67 14.32
C VAL A 214 -27.20 -10.29 15.64
N ARG A 215 -27.73 -11.52 15.57
CA ARG A 215 -28.05 -12.34 16.73
C ARG A 215 -26.80 -12.99 17.30
N GLU A 216 -26.88 -13.51 18.52
CA GLU A 216 -25.73 -14.05 19.24
C GLU A 216 -25.08 -15.22 18.49
N GLU A 217 -25.89 -16.08 17.90
CA GLU A 217 -25.46 -17.27 17.14
C GLU A 217 -25.02 -16.96 15.69
N GLU A 218 -25.29 -15.74 15.18
CA GLU A 218 -24.93 -15.39 13.81
C GLU A 218 -23.45 -15.01 13.70
N LYS A 219 -22.76 -15.57 12.69
CA LYS A 219 -21.44 -15.11 12.27
C LYS A 219 -21.58 -13.99 11.24
N VAL A 220 -20.66 -13.05 11.25
CA VAL A 220 -20.63 -11.93 10.31
C VAL A 220 -19.60 -12.20 9.22
N LEU A 221 -20.08 -12.24 7.98
CA LEU A 221 -19.26 -12.17 6.76
C LEU A 221 -19.04 -10.70 6.42
N LEU A 222 -17.81 -10.24 6.42
CA LEU A 222 -17.43 -8.85 6.17
C LEU A 222 -16.77 -8.68 4.82
N TYR A 223 -17.19 -7.67 4.09
CA TYR A 223 -16.46 -7.10 2.95
C TYR A 223 -16.06 -5.66 3.27
N VAL A 224 -14.82 -5.28 2.98
CA VAL A 224 -14.35 -3.89 3.07
C VAL A 224 -13.64 -3.52 1.78
N GLY A 225 -14.06 -2.43 1.16
CA GLY A 225 -13.44 -1.92 -0.06
C GLY A 225 -14.36 -1.03 -0.87
N ARG A 226 -13.83 -0.50 -1.97
CA ARG A 226 -14.64 0.26 -2.93
C ARG A 226 -15.72 -0.63 -3.53
N LEU A 227 -16.96 -0.13 -3.61
CA LEU A 227 -18.06 -0.85 -4.25
C LEU A 227 -18.07 -0.57 -5.76
N ALA A 228 -17.25 -1.32 -6.50
CA ALA A 228 -17.02 -1.14 -7.93
C ALA A 228 -16.75 -2.48 -8.62
N ALA A 229 -16.89 -2.52 -9.94
CA ALA A 229 -16.88 -3.75 -10.74
C ALA A 229 -15.60 -4.59 -10.57
N GLU A 230 -14.43 -3.93 -10.46
CA GLU A 230 -13.14 -4.59 -10.28
C GLU A 230 -13.00 -5.32 -8.93
N LYS A 231 -13.88 -5.06 -7.99
CA LYS A 231 -13.88 -5.67 -6.65
C LYS A 231 -14.74 -6.93 -6.56
N ASN A 232 -15.39 -7.32 -7.66
CA ASN A 232 -16.13 -8.58 -7.79
C ASN A 232 -17.22 -8.79 -6.73
N LEU A 233 -18.06 -7.76 -6.51
CA LEU A 233 -19.19 -7.84 -5.59
C LEU A 233 -20.17 -8.99 -5.90
N PRO A 234 -20.42 -9.37 -7.17
CA PRO A 234 -21.21 -10.56 -7.47
C PRO A 234 -20.72 -11.82 -6.74
N ALA A 235 -19.42 -12.04 -6.64
CA ALA A 235 -18.87 -13.19 -5.91
C ALA A 235 -19.14 -13.10 -4.41
N VAL A 236 -19.11 -11.88 -3.81
CA VAL A 236 -19.48 -11.68 -2.40
C VAL A 236 -20.89 -12.16 -2.14
N PHE A 237 -21.85 -11.74 -2.99
CA PHE A 237 -23.26 -12.09 -2.80
C PHE A 237 -23.55 -13.56 -3.09
N ARG A 238 -22.95 -14.15 -4.14
CA ARG A 238 -23.08 -15.60 -4.40
C ARG A 238 -22.56 -16.43 -3.23
N THR A 239 -21.42 -16.05 -2.69
CA THR A 239 -20.84 -16.73 -1.52
C THR A 239 -21.74 -16.59 -0.29
N TYR A 240 -22.29 -15.39 -0.04
CA TYR A 240 -23.24 -15.18 1.04
C TYR A 240 -24.49 -16.06 0.91
N ASP A 241 -25.05 -16.16 -0.30
CA ASP A 241 -26.20 -17.01 -0.57
C ASP A 241 -25.87 -18.50 -0.37
N ALA A 242 -24.69 -18.94 -0.76
CA ALA A 242 -24.22 -20.31 -0.55
C ALA A 242 -24.06 -20.64 0.94
N VAL A 243 -23.51 -19.72 1.75
CA VAL A 243 -23.39 -19.91 3.20
C VAL A 243 -24.77 -20.03 3.86
N LYS A 244 -25.75 -19.21 3.45
CA LYS A 244 -27.15 -19.35 3.91
C LYS A 244 -27.77 -20.68 3.49
N ALA A 245 -27.57 -21.07 2.22
CA ALA A 245 -28.11 -22.32 1.69
C ALA A 245 -27.53 -23.56 2.38
N ALA A 246 -26.30 -23.47 2.87
CA ALA A 246 -25.64 -24.50 3.70
C ALA A 246 -26.17 -24.53 5.15
N GLY A 247 -27.13 -23.69 5.51
CA GLY A 247 -27.78 -23.68 6.83
C GLY A 247 -27.05 -22.88 7.91
N HIS A 248 -25.99 -22.14 7.55
CA HIS A 248 -25.29 -21.30 8.53
C HIS A 248 -26.05 -19.99 8.83
N ALA A 249 -26.15 -19.63 10.11
CA ALA A 249 -26.64 -18.33 10.53
C ALA A 249 -25.59 -17.27 10.22
N VAL A 250 -25.82 -16.43 9.22
CA VAL A 250 -24.85 -15.45 8.71
C VAL A 250 -25.49 -14.10 8.42
N ARG A 251 -24.77 -13.03 8.75
CA ARG A 251 -25.05 -11.65 8.36
C ARG A 251 -23.96 -11.14 7.44
N LEU A 252 -24.31 -10.62 6.26
CA LEU A 252 -23.36 -9.93 5.38
C LEU A 252 -23.31 -8.45 5.73
N VAL A 253 -22.11 -7.94 5.94
CA VAL A 253 -21.82 -6.51 6.19
C VAL A 253 -20.83 -6.01 5.16
N LEU A 254 -21.17 -4.90 4.47
CA LEU A 254 -20.30 -4.24 3.50
C LEU A 254 -19.92 -2.86 4.01
N VAL A 255 -18.61 -2.59 4.07
CA VAL A 255 -18.03 -1.30 4.45
C VAL A 255 -17.29 -0.72 3.27
N GLY A 256 -17.73 0.44 2.83
CA GLY A 256 -17.18 1.14 1.67
C GLY A 256 -18.25 1.86 0.89
N ASP A 257 -17.81 2.57 -0.14
CA ASP A 257 -18.67 3.29 -1.06
C ASP A 257 -18.15 3.15 -2.49
N GLY A 258 -18.95 3.53 -3.47
CA GLY A 258 -18.55 3.46 -4.87
C GLY A 258 -19.74 3.47 -5.83
N PRO A 259 -19.46 3.41 -7.15
CA PRO A 259 -20.49 3.56 -8.18
C PRO A 259 -21.57 2.47 -8.15
N GLU A 260 -21.27 1.30 -7.57
CA GLU A 260 -22.22 0.18 -7.48
C GLU A 260 -23.03 0.15 -6.17
N HIS A 261 -22.76 1.07 -5.22
CA HIS A 261 -23.37 1.05 -3.88
C HIS A 261 -24.92 1.04 -3.96
N ALA A 262 -25.52 2.08 -4.55
CA ALA A 262 -26.97 2.22 -4.60
C ALA A 262 -27.65 1.03 -5.32
N GLY A 263 -27.03 0.53 -6.39
CA GLY A 263 -27.53 -0.59 -7.16
C GLY A 263 -27.58 -1.90 -6.36
N TRP A 264 -26.51 -2.19 -5.60
CA TRP A 264 -26.46 -3.39 -4.76
C TRP A 264 -27.33 -3.27 -3.51
N GLN A 265 -27.36 -2.10 -2.86
CA GLN A 265 -28.20 -1.86 -1.70
C GLN A 265 -29.68 -2.09 -2.02
N SER A 266 -30.15 -1.65 -3.19
CA SER A 266 -31.53 -1.89 -3.65
C SER A 266 -31.81 -3.37 -3.94
N LYS A 267 -30.83 -4.11 -4.50
CA LYS A 267 -30.97 -5.53 -4.85
C LYS A 267 -30.84 -6.48 -3.66
N ARG A 268 -30.14 -6.06 -2.62
CA ARG A 268 -29.77 -6.91 -1.47
C ARG A 268 -30.14 -6.24 -0.13
N PRO A 269 -31.44 -6.05 0.14
CA PRO A 269 -31.93 -5.48 1.39
C PRO A 269 -31.66 -6.39 2.61
N ASP A 270 -31.25 -7.64 2.38
CA ASP A 270 -30.85 -8.63 3.38
C ASP A 270 -29.40 -8.44 3.87
N ALA A 271 -28.61 -7.59 3.22
CA ALA A 271 -27.25 -7.24 3.62
C ALA A 271 -27.17 -5.84 4.28
N VAL A 272 -26.19 -5.62 5.11
CA VAL A 272 -25.96 -4.34 5.80
C VAL A 272 -24.92 -3.52 5.04
N PHE A 273 -25.31 -2.36 4.54
CA PHE A 273 -24.43 -1.40 3.87
C PHE A 273 -24.06 -0.26 4.83
N CYS A 274 -22.81 -0.18 5.24
CA CYS A 274 -22.35 0.78 6.24
C CYS A 274 -21.80 2.09 5.65
N GLY A 275 -21.65 2.18 4.31
CA GLY A 275 -20.94 3.29 3.68
C GLY A 275 -19.44 3.30 4.00
N ALA A 276 -18.76 4.35 3.59
CA ALA A 276 -17.31 4.50 3.86
C ALA A 276 -17.06 4.79 5.34
N ARG A 277 -16.13 4.04 5.97
CA ARG A 277 -15.67 4.22 7.34
C ARG A 277 -14.16 4.44 7.37
N ARG A 278 -13.65 5.10 8.41
CA ARG A 278 -12.22 5.41 8.55
C ARG A 278 -11.77 5.33 10.01
N GLY A 279 -10.45 5.21 10.20
CA GLY A 279 -9.84 5.25 11.52
C GLY A 279 -10.48 4.28 12.50
N LYS A 280 -10.84 4.74 13.68
CA LYS A 280 -11.40 3.91 14.75
C LYS A 280 -12.71 3.23 14.37
N GLU A 281 -13.59 3.91 13.64
CA GLU A 281 -14.85 3.32 13.18
C GLU A 281 -14.60 2.14 12.23
N LEU A 282 -13.68 2.28 11.27
CA LEU A 282 -13.31 1.19 10.38
C LEU A 282 -12.72 0.00 11.16
N ALA A 283 -11.82 0.27 12.11
CA ALA A 283 -11.21 -0.77 12.94
C ALA A 283 -12.25 -1.52 13.79
N GLU A 284 -13.27 -0.81 14.31
CA GLU A 284 -14.38 -1.42 15.04
C GLU A 284 -15.23 -2.33 14.13
N HIS A 285 -15.45 -1.91 12.86
CA HIS A 285 -16.18 -2.75 11.89
C HIS A 285 -15.41 -4.06 11.60
N TYR A 286 -14.11 -4.00 11.35
CA TYR A 286 -13.30 -5.20 11.20
C TYR A 286 -13.40 -6.10 12.44
N ALA A 287 -13.05 -5.59 13.62
CA ALA A 287 -13.00 -6.39 14.84
C ALA A 287 -14.35 -7.01 15.22
N SER A 288 -15.47 -6.40 14.79
CA SER A 288 -16.82 -6.87 15.09
C SER A 288 -17.35 -7.96 14.16
N ALA A 289 -16.59 -8.29 13.10
CA ALA A 289 -16.90 -9.39 12.19
C ALA A 289 -16.22 -10.71 12.60
N ASP A 290 -16.46 -11.77 11.83
CA ASP A 290 -15.93 -13.11 12.12
C ASP A 290 -15.11 -13.68 10.94
N VAL A 291 -15.60 -13.54 9.73
CA VAL A 291 -14.94 -13.93 8.48
C VAL A 291 -14.83 -12.73 7.55
N PHE A 292 -13.66 -12.49 7.01
CA PHE A 292 -13.41 -11.45 6.00
C PHE A 292 -13.27 -12.07 4.62
N LEU A 293 -14.11 -11.65 3.67
CA LEU A 293 -14.07 -12.12 2.29
C LEU A 293 -13.55 -11.03 1.35
N PHE A 294 -12.49 -11.33 0.62
CA PHE A 294 -11.88 -10.40 -0.32
C PHE A 294 -11.69 -11.02 -1.72
N PRO A 295 -12.75 -11.00 -2.58
CA PRO A 295 -12.72 -11.59 -3.91
C PRO A 295 -12.20 -10.64 -5.00
N SER A 296 -11.45 -9.60 -4.63
CA SER A 296 -10.90 -8.65 -5.59
C SER A 296 -9.97 -9.33 -6.59
N LEU A 297 -10.07 -8.94 -7.87
CA LEU A 297 -9.25 -9.51 -8.95
C LEU A 297 -8.04 -8.64 -9.29
N THR A 298 -7.89 -7.45 -8.66
CA THR A 298 -6.93 -6.42 -9.09
C THR A 298 -6.37 -5.66 -7.89
N GLU A 299 -5.46 -6.28 -7.15
CA GLU A 299 -4.75 -5.62 -6.06
C GLU A 299 -3.24 -5.71 -6.25
N THR A 300 -2.54 -4.64 -5.93
CA THR A 300 -1.08 -4.65 -5.88
C THR A 300 -0.60 -5.19 -4.53
N PHE A 301 -1.32 -4.84 -3.44
CA PHE A 301 -0.94 -5.23 -2.07
C PHE A 301 -2.14 -5.68 -1.23
N GLY A 302 -3.28 -4.94 -1.28
CA GLY A 302 -4.47 -5.26 -0.49
C GLY A 302 -4.35 -4.90 0.99
N ASN A 303 -4.21 -3.63 1.33
CA ASN A 303 -4.15 -3.18 2.73
C ASN A 303 -5.30 -3.74 3.59
N VAL A 304 -6.50 -3.85 3.01
CA VAL A 304 -7.70 -4.36 3.68
C VAL A 304 -7.55 -5.79 4.21
N THR A 305 -6.73 -6.61 3.53
CA THR A 305 -6.43 -7.98 3.97
C THR A 305 -5.58 -7.96 5.24
N LEU A 306 -4.55 -7.12 5.30
CA LEU A 306 -3.74 -6.95 6.51
C LEU A 306 -4.51 -6.32 7.66
N GLU A 307 -5.39 -5.35 7.39
CA GLU A 307 -6.28 -4.75 8.39
C GLU A 307 -7.23 -5.79 8.98
N ALA A 308 -7.77 -6.69 8.15
CA ALA A 308 -8.60 -7.81 8.58
C ALA A 308 -7.79 -8.81 9.45
N MET A 309 -6.58 -9.18 9.01
CA MET A 309 -5.68 -10.04 9.77
C MET A 309 -5.34 -9.43 11.13
N ALA A 310 -4.97 -8.15 11.16
CA ALA A 310 -4.68 -7.40 12.39
C ALA A 310 -5.88 -7.29 13.33
N SER A 311 -7.09 -7.31 12.79
CA SER A 311 -8.34 -7.32 13.58
C SER A 311 -8.75 -8.73 14.04
N GLY A 312 -7.95 -9.76 13.75
CA GLY A 312 -8.17 -11.15 14.18
C GLY A 312 -9.34 -11.82 13.47
N LEU A 313 -9.59 -11.53 12.18
CA LEU A 313 -10.59 -12.22 11.39
C LEU A 313 -10.00 -13.45 10.69
N ALA A 314 -10.85 -14.44 10.43
CA ALA A 314 -10.55 -15.48 9.46
C ALA A 314 -10.64 -14.87 8.05
N VAL A 315 -9.50 -14.71 7.39
CA VAL A 315 -9.42 -14.07 6.08
C VAL A 315 -9.51 -15.09 4.96
N VAL A 316 -10.40 -14.86 3.99
CA VAL A 316 -10.54 -15.65 2.77
C VAL A 316 -10.34 -14.75 1.56
N ALA A 317 -9.36 -15.05 0.71
CA ALA A 317 -9.01 -14.25 -0.45
C ALA A 317 -8.50 -15.09 -1.62
N TYR A 318 -8.41 -14.51 -2.81
CA TYR A 318 -7.68 -15.13 -3.92
C TYR A 318 -6.16 -15.13 -3.67
N ASP A 319 -5.48 -16.20 -4.13
CA ASP A 319 -4.03 -16.38 -3.97
C ASP A 319 -3.24 -15.52 -4.95
N TYR A 320 -3.05 -14.25 -4.61
CA TYR A 320 -2.18 -13.30 -5.30
C TYR A 320 -1.80 -12.16 -4.35
N GLY A 321 -1.14 -11.10 -4.81
CA GLY A 321 -0.57 -10.01 -4.01
C GLY A 321 -1.28 -9.61 -2.72
N ALA A 322 -2.63 -9.53 -2.71
CA ALA A 322 -3.41 -9.22 -1.50
C ALA A 322 -3.38 -10.35 -0.45
N ALA A 323 -3.01 -11.56 -0.81
CA ALA A 323 -2.98 -12.75 0.03
C ALA A 323 -1.55 -13.25 0.33
N GLU A 324 -0.52 -12.47 0.04
CA GLU A 324 0.89 -12.88 0.23
C GLU A 324 1.19 -13.33 1.66
N TRP A 325 0.59 -12.67 2.65
CA TRP A 325 0.80 -12.99 4.07
C TRP A 325 -0.10 -14.10 4.59
N ILE A 326 -1.03 -14.56 3.77
CA ILE A 326 -1.91 -15.67 4.13
C ILE A 326 -1.19 -16.99 3.87
N LYS A 327 -1.02 -17.77 4.93
CA LYS A 327 -0.62 -19.19 4.89
C LYS A 327 -1.89 -20.02 4.95
N HIS A 328 -2.28 -20.61 3.80
CA HIS A 328 -3.52 -21.37 3.67
C HIS A 328 -3.67 -22.45 4.76
N GLY A 329 -4.83 -22.50 5.40
CA GLY A 329 -5.15 -23.42 6.51
C GLY A 329 -4.53 -23.08 7.85
N ASN A 330 -3.65 -22.06 7.94
CA ASN A 330 -3.00 -21.64 9.20
C ASN A 330 -3.54 -20.30 9.70
N ASN A 331 -3.35 -19.22 8.94
CA ASN A 331 -3.74 -17.87 9.33
C ASN A 331 -4.77 -17.25 8.36
N GLY A 332 -5.40 -18.06 7.52
CA GLY A 332 -6.42 -17.70 6.57
C GLY A 332 -6.56 -18.76 5.49
N LEU A 333 -7.45 -18.54 4.53
CA LEU A 333 -7.76 -19.46 3.46
C LEU A 333 -7.57 -18.75 2.12
N LYS A 334 -7.07 -19.48 1.12
CA LYS A 334 -6.80 -18.96 -0.23
C LYS A 334 -7.43 -19.83 -1.29
N ALA A 335 -7.96 -19.21 -2.34
CA ALA A 335 -8.44 -19.86 -3.54
C ALA A 335 -7.66 -19.38 -4.77
N PRO A 336 -7.54 -20.18 -5.84
CA PRO A 336 -6.95 -19.72 -7.09
C PRO A 336 -7.66 -18.47 -7.63
N ILE A 337 -6.88 -17.54 -8.19
CA ILE A 337 -7.43 -16.27 -8.69
C ILE A 337 -8.51 -16.53 -9.77
N GLY A 338 -9.70 -15.98 -9.55
CA GLY A 338 -10.83 -16.11 -10.46
C GLY A 338 -11.61 -17.44 -10.35
N ASP A 339 -11.18 -18.37 -9.51
CA ASP A 339 -11.95 -19.60 -9.20
C ASP A 339 -12.95 -19.29 -8.08
N GLU A 340 -14.15 -18.86 -8.46
CA GLU A 340 -15.19 -18.46 -7.50
C GLU A 340 -15.73 -19.66 -6.73
N ASP A 341 -15.79 -20.85 -7.34
CA ASP A 341 -16.24 -22.06 -6.66
C ASP A 341 -15.24 -22.49 -5.57
N ALA A 342 -13.95 -22.41 -5.86
CA ALA A 342 -12.93 -22.62 -4.82
C ALA A 342 -13.03 -21.59 -3.71
N LEU A 343 -13.18 -20.31 -4.04
CA LEU A 343 -13.34 -19.25 -3.04
C LEU A 343 -14.55 -19.49 -2.12
N MET A 344 -15.68 -19.89 -2.71
CA MET A 344 -16.91 -20.22 -2.00
C MET A 344 -16.70 -21.42 -1.07
N ARG A 345 -16.02 -22.48 -1.53
CA ARG A 345 -15.68 -23.64 -0.68
C ARG A 345 -14.83 -23.23 0.54
N GLU A 346 -13.86 -22.33 0.34
CA GLU A 346 -13.03 -21.84 1.44
C GLU A 346 -13.83 -21.03 2.47
N VAL A 347 -14.80 -20.21 2.03
CA VAL A 347 -15.68 -19.49 2.95
C VAL A 347 -16.58 -20.47 3.71
N LEU A 348 -17.15 -21.47 3.04
CA LEU A 348 -17.95 -22.52 3.68
C LEU A 348 -17.12 -23.28 4.73
N ALA A 349 -15.85 -23.60 4.43
CA ALA A 349 -14.94 -24.22 5.39
C ALA A 349 -14.71 -23.33 6.62
N ALA A 350 -14.55 -22.02 6.45
CA ALA A 350 -14.43 -21.07 7.56
C ALA A 350 -15.72 -21.03 8.42
N PHE A 351 -16.90 -21.07 7.78
CA PHE A 351 -18.17 -21.07 8.51
C PHE A 351 -18.48 -22.40 9.20
N ALA A 352 -17.95 -23.52 8.72
CA ALA A 352 -18.05 -24.82 9.36
C ALA A 352 -17.21 -24.94 10.64
N MET A 353 -16.24 -24.05 10.88
CA MET A 353 -15.48 -23.97 12.12
C MET A 353 -16.39 -23.45 13.27
N ASP A 354 -16.26 -23.98 14.47
CA ASP A 354 -16.98 -23.46 15.65
C ASP A 354 -16.64 -21.98 15.88
N ASP A 355 -15.35 -21.65 15.92
CA ASP A 355 -14.85 -20.28 16.05
C ASP A 355 -13.68 -20.04 15.08
N PRO A 356 -13.95 -19.49 13.88
CA PRO A 356 -12.91 -19.21 12.89
C PRO A 356 -11.94 -18.12 13.34
N ARG A 357 -12.36 -17.20 14.23
CA ARG A 357 -11.48 -16.17 14.80
C ARG A 357 -10.45 -16.77 15.75
N ARG A 358 -10.86 -17.72 16.57
CA ARG A 358 -9.98 -18.38 17.55
C ARG A 358 -8.93 -19.25 16.85
N THR A 359 -9.27 -19.84 15.72
CA THR A 359 -8.35 -20.68 14.94
C THR A 359 -7.52 -19.86 13.98
N LEU A 360 -8.10 -19.47 12.84
CA LEU A 360 -7.41 -18.74 11.78
C LEU A 360 -7.10 -17.28 12.18
N GLY A 361 -8.06 -16.61 12.83
CA GLY A 361 -7.95 -15.20 13.18
C GLY A 361 -6.84 -14.89 14.20
N SER A 362 -6.62 -15.75 15.20
CA SER A 362 -5.53 -15.58 16.17
C SER A 362 -4.16 -15.66 15.48
N ASN A 363 -3.98 -16.61 14.57
CA ASN A 363 -2.75 -16.76 13.80
C ASN A 363 -2.57 -15.62 12.79
N ALA A 364 -3.68 -15.10 12.24
CA ALA A 364 -3.68 -13.93 11.37
C ALA A 364 -3.18 -12.69 12.12
N PHE A 365 -3.70 -12.45 13.33
CA PHE A 365 -3.27 -11.35 14.18
C PHE A 365 -1.78 -11.45 14.54
N ALA A 366 -1.30 -12.62 14.99
CA ALA A 366 0.11 -12.85 15.28
C ALA A 366 1.02 -12.58 14.04
N THR A 367 0.55 -12.93 12.84
CA THR A 367 1.26 -12.60 11.60
C THR A 367 1.31 -11.08 11.36
N ALA A 368 0.18 -10.39 11.56
CA ALA A 368 0.07 -8.96 11.35
C ALA A 368 0.92 -8.15 12.35
N GLU A 369 1.07 -8.60 13.60
CA GLU A 369 1.98 -7.98 14.59
C GLU A 369 3.43 -7.93 14.08
N GLY A 370 3.89 -8.97 13.38
CA GLY A 370 5.22 -9.00 12.74
C GLY A 370 5.38 -8.06 11.55
N LEU A 371 4.28 -7.45 11.05
CA LEU A 371 4.24 -6.54 9.91
C LEU A 371 3.93 -5.10 10.32
N SER A 372 4.40 -4.69 11.50
CA SER A 372 4.22 -3.32 11.98
C SER A 372 4.91 -2.30 11.09
N TRP A 373 4.34 -1.10 11.00
CA TRP A 373 4.93 0.01 10.24
C TRP A 373 6.34 0.35 10.69
N GLN A 374 6.66 0.18 11.99
CA GLN A 374 8.00 0.48 12.51
C GLN A 374 9.10 -0.31 11.79
N GLY A 375 8.95 -1.62 11.68
CA GLY A 375 9.91 -2.46 10.96
C GLY A 375 9.98 -2.17 9.45
N ILE A 376 8.88 -1.67 8.85
CA ILE A 376 8.87 -1.23 7.46
C ILE A 376 9.70 0.07 7.30
N TYR A 377 9.48 1.03 8.18
CA TYR A 377 10.24 2.28 8.17
C TYR A 377 11.74 2.03 8.36
N ASP A 378 12.12 1.14 9.28
CA ASP A 378 13.52 0.79 9.52
C ASP A 378 14.19 0.20 8.27
N ARG A 379 13.51 -0.73 7.58
CA ARG A 379 14.03 -1.31 6.31
C ARG A 379 14.15 -0.28 5.20
N PHE A 380 13.15 0.60 5.06
CA PHE A 380 13.16 1.65 4.05
C PHE A 380 14.30 2.64 4.29
N GLU A 381 14.42 3.17 5.50
CA GLU A 381 15.49 4.08 5.93
C GLU A 381 16.87 3.46 5.68
N GLN A 382 17.10 2.21 6.15
CA GLN A 382 18.36 1.50 5.96
C GLN A 382 18.72 1.33 4.48
N ALA A 383 17.74 1.06 3.62
CA ALA A 383 17.98 0.95 2.19
C ALA A 383 18.41 2.29 1.57
N LEU A 384 17.76 3.40 1.96
CA LEU A 384 18.13 4.74 1.50
C LEU A 384 19.56 5.12 1.97
N VAL A 385 19.88 4.88 3.24
CA VAL A 385 21.21 5.13 3.83
C VAL A 385 22.29 4.36 3.07
N ARG A 386 22.07 3.06 2.88
CA ARG A 386 23.02 2.20 2.14
C ARG A 386 23.28 2.72 0.73
N LEU A 387 22.25 3.12 -0.01
CA LEU A 387 22.41 3.68 -1.35
C LEU A 387 23.25 4.96 -1.38
N VAL A 388 23.08 5.82 -0.38
CA VAL A 388 23.88 7.05 -0.26
C VAL A 388 25.33 6.72 0.05
N GLU A 389 25.59 5.80 0.99
CA GLU A 389 26.93 5.35 1.36
C GLU A 389 27.67 4.72 0.18
N GLU A 390 27.02 3.79 -0.53
CA GLU A 390 27.59 3.16 -1.75
C GLU A 390 27.92 4.19 -2.82
N SER A 391 27.04 5.20 -2.99
CA SER A 391 27.27 6.28 -3.96
C SER A 391 28.46 7.14 -3.57
N ARG A 392 28.66 7.44 -2.29
CA ARG A 392 29.81 8.20 -1.78
C ARG A 392 31.13 7.43 -1.93
N HIS A 393 31.15 6.14 -1.63
CA HIS A 393 32.31 5.27 -1.80
C HIS A 393 32.71 5.12 -3.27
N GLY A 394 31.77 4.91 -4.18
CA GLY A 394 32.04 4.81 -5.61
C GLY A 394 32.60 6.12 -6.21
N LEU A 395 32.18 7.28 -5.71
CA LEU A 395 32.75 8.57 -6.09
C LEU A 395 34.18 8.74 -5.57
N ALA A 396 34.46 8.32 -4.33
CA ALA A 396 35.78 8.39 -3.74
C ALA A 396 36.81 7.50 -4.48
N GLN A 397 36.42 6.28 -4.85
CA GLN A 397 37.26 5.38 -5.64
C GLN A 397 37.59 5.93 -7.04
N ASN A 398 36.59 6.53 -7.72
CA ASN A 398 36.83 7.14 -9.04
C ASN A 398 37.75 8.38 -8.98
N LEU A 399 37.76 9.14 -7.87
CA LEU A 399 38.68 10.25 -7.67
C LEU A 399 40.11 9.76 -7.38
N ALA A 400 40.23 8.64 -6.65
CA ALA A 400 41.55 8.07 -6.32
C ALA A 400 42.25 7.40 -7.53
N VAL A 401 41.50 7.03 -8.57
CA VAL A 401 42.05 6.42 -9.80
C VAL A 401 42.47 7.50 -10.84
N THR A 402 42.04 8.74 -10.66
CA THR A 402 42.30 9.87 -11.57
C THR A 402 43.42 10.81 -11.06
N THR A 403 44.00 10.53 -9.89
CA THR A 403 45.20 11.17 -9.33
C THR A 403 46.40 10.22 -9.43
#